data_d4859aee06817ba5990e1d8718c67853
#
_entry.id   d4859aee06817ba5990e1d8718c67853
#
_cell.length_a   1.000
_cell.length_b   1.000
_cell.length_c   1.000
_cell.angle_alpha   90.00
_cell.angle_beta   90.00
_cell.angle_gamma   90.00
#
_symmetry.space_group_name_H-M   'P 1'
#
loop_
_entity.id
_entity.type
_entity.pdbx_description
1 polymer ?
#
loop_
_entity_poly.entity_id
_entity_poly.type
_entity_poly.pdbx_seq_one_letter_code
_entity_poly.pdbx_strand_id
1 'polypeptide(L)'
;MDYSEVTDRISRKFSKTGHEIDRHKVEGKLRRLIDEFGVQPAEAERSVSNELAKEFNIAPAAGFGGSPAGGSGGATEEKQVADAQPGDWVTLVGKVVSLAAPASPAIAQSGILADESGGIRFVVWAKSNAPKMEEGKWYRLESAVVDEYKGVPNLKVHSGTTIKEIEKTDPLIPAPVPVKDLRAGVASVRAKVIQEWDVTHDRMLQAGLLGDETGTVKFIIWKEQGKEKLAVGSVYSIFYAQADEFNERLSLNITGATIMQEEGDIATASGGDAEVRGALVHIAPGSGIIKRCPVEGCNRALSRQNYCPIHEIQPGFVYDLRIKGWLDDGEKTHNILLKRDVVEALTGMNLDQAKEIAENNPLGMDEVFLQMREKVLGRYVACSGREIENRLLVNTCELMKFESGEHAKLLNRAGGTS
;
A
#
# COMPACT_ATOMS: atom_id res chain seq x y z
N MET A 1 -17.10 9.89 -27.86
CA MET A 1 -17.56 10.64 -26.68
C MET A 1 -18.21 11.94 -27.16
N ASP A 2 -19.32 12.38 -26.58
CA ASP A 2 -19.95 13.64 -26.99
C ASP A 2 -19.25 14.81 -26.30
N TYR A 3 -18.40 15.53 -27.04
CA TYR A 3 -17.64 16.68 -26.54
C TYR A 3 -18.52 17.95 -26.44
N SER A 4 -19.73 17.93 -27.02
CA SER A 4 -20.62 19.09 -27.04
C SER A 4 -21.10 19.46 -25.64
N GLU A 5 -21.39 18.47 -24.81
CA GLU A 5 -21.85 18.66 -23.41
C GLU A 5 -20.77 19.30 -22.52
N VAL A 6 -19.51 18.89 -22.68
CA VAL A 6 -18.38 19.49 -21.96
C VAL A 6 -18.11 20.91 -22.44
N THR A 7 -18.17 21.10 -23.76
CA THR A 7 -18.02 22.42 -24.38
C THR A 7 -19.10 23.36 -23.91
N ASP A 8 -20.35 22.90 -23.79
CA ASP A 8 -21.48 23.71 -23.30
C ASP A 8 -21.31 24.09 -21.83
N ARG A 9 -20.76 23.20 -20.99
CA ARG A 9 -20.46 23.54 -19.59
C ARG A 9 -19.39 24.63 -19.51
N ILE A 10 -18.32 24.52 -20.28
CA ILE A 10 -17.27 25.54 -20.35
C ILE A 10 -17.85 26.86 -20.85
N SER A 11 -18.62 26.83 -21.93
CA SER A 11 -19.25 28.02 -22.53
C SER A 11 -20.14 28.77 -21.52
N ARG A 12 -21.00 28.06 -20.81
CA ARG A 12 -21.86 28.64 -19.76
C ARG A 12 -21.08 29.28 -18.60
N LYS A 13 -19.93 28.70 -18.26
CA LYS A 13 -19.07 29.28 -17.20
C LYS A 13 -18.50 30.63 -17.63
N PHE A 14 -18.00 30.74 -18.89
CA PHE A 14 -17.41 31.97 -19.40
C PHE A 14 -18.46 33.04 -19.76
N SER A 15 -19.62 32.66 -20.24
CA SER A 15 -20.74 33.60 -20.50
C SER A 15 -21.20 34.30 -19.23
N LYS A 16 -21.15 33.63 -18.05
CA LYS A 16 -21.46 34.26 -16.77
C LYS A 16 -20.46 35.35 -16.35
N THR A 17 -19.25 35.33 -16.91
CA THR A 17 -18.20 36.32 -16.66
C THR A 17 -18.15 37.38 -17.80
N GLY A 18 -19.12 37.37 -18.73
CA GLY A 18 -19.21 38.33 -19.81
C GLY A 18 -18.30 38.04 -21.00
N HIS A 19 -17.74 36.84 -21.11
CA HIS A 19 -16.85 36.49 -22.21
C HIS A 19 -17.49 35.41 -23.10
N GLU A 20 -17.52 35.65 -24.40
CA GLU A 20 -17.89 34.63 -25.37
C GLU A 20 -16.66 33.84 -25.79
N ILE A 21 -16.80 32.53 -25.83
CA ILE A 21 -15.72 31.60 -26.21
C ILE A 21 -16.03 30.96 -27.56
N ASP A 22 -15.00 30.75 -28.35
CA ASP A 22 -15.10 29.99 -29.58
C ASP A 22 -15.26 28.49 -29.31
N ARG A 23 -16.48 28.01 -29.50
CA ARG A 23 -16.85 26.60 -29.20
C ARG A 23 -16.05 25.61 -30.03
N HIS A 24 -15.74 25.91 -31.29
CA HIS A 24 -14.94 25.05 -32.16
C HIS A 24 -13.50 24.92 -31.67
N LYS A 25 -12.91 26.02 -31.19
CA LYS A 25 -11.57 26.03 -30.58
C LYS A 25 -11.52 25.20 -29.32
N VAL A 26 -12.55 25.30 -28.48
CA VAL A 26 -12.66 24.52 -27.22
C VAL A 26 -12.81 23.03 -27.49
N GLU A 27 -13.72 22.68 -28.41
CA GLU A 27 -13.95 21.28 -28.78
C GLU A 27 -12.71 20.64 -29.42
N GLY A 28 -12.01 21.38 -30.29
CA GLY A 28 -10.75 20.93 -30.88
C GLY A 28 -9.66 20.64 -29.84
N LYS A 29 -9.55 21.50 -28.81
CA LYS A 29 -8.61 21.30 -27.71
C LYS A 29 -8.98 20.10 -26.82
N LEU A 30 -10.27 19.94 -26.50
CA LEU A 30 -10.76 18.79 -25.73
C LEU A 30 -10.49 17.49 -26.47
N ARG A 31 -10.81 17.45 -27.79
CA ARG A 31 -10.54 16.26 -28.62
C ARG A 31 -9.07 15.92 -28.67
N ARG A 32 -8.21 16.90 -28.81
CA ARG A 32 -6.76 16.69 -28.81
C ARG A 32 -6.26 16.13 -27.48
N LEU A 33 -6.70 16.67 -26.36
CA LEU A 33 -6.27 16.20 -25.03
C LEU A 33 -6.77 14.79 -24.74
N ILE A 34 -8.02 14.48 -25.11
CA ILE A 34 -8.63 13.19 -24.78
C ILE A 34 -8.21 12.10 -25.78
N ASP A 35 -8.31 12.37 -27.11
CA ASP A 35 -8.10 11.35 -28.13
C ASP A 35 -6.61 11.12 -28.46
N GLU A 36 -5.80 12.22 -28.52
CA GLU A 36 -4.38 12.11 -28.85
C GLU A 36 -3.49 11.85 -27.62
N PHE A 37 -3.80 12.49 -26.48
CA PHE A 37 -2.97 12.41 -25.27
C PHE A 37 -3.55 11.52 -24.18
N GLY A 38 -4.74 10.94 -24.34
CA GLY A 38 -5.37 10.02 -23.38
C GLY A 38 -5.73 10.65 -22.04
N VAL A 39 -5.87 11.98 -21.97
CA VAL A 39 -6.21 12.70 -20.75
C VAL A 39 -7.66 12.42 -20.35
N GLN A 40 -7.92 12.20 -19.07
CA GLN A 40 -9.27 11.98 -18.57
C GLN A 40 -10.18 13.18 -18.86
N PRO A 41 -11.47 12.97 -19.23
CA PRO A 41 -12.38 14.05 -19.64
C PRO A 41 -12.51 15.21 -18.65
N ALA A 42 -12.56 14.89 -17.34
CA ALA A 42 -12.65 15.91 -16.29
C ALA A 42 -11.36 16.74 -16.17
N GLU A 43 -10.22 16.15 -16.43
CA GLU A 43 -8.92 16.81 -16.39
C GLU A 43 -8.69 17.64 -17.67
N ALA A 44 -9.15 17.18 -18.82
CA ALA A 44 -9.17 17.93 -20.07
C ALA A 44 -10.07 19.16 -19.97
N GLU A 45 -11.28 19.05 -19.39
CA GLU A 45 -12.19 20.16 -19.12
C GLU A 45 -11.50 21.22 -18.24
N ARG A 46 -10.82 20.78 -17.18
CA ARG A 46 -10.09 21.66 -16.25
C ARG A 46 -8.94 22.38 -16.95
N SER A 47 -8.16 21.66 -17.75
CA SER A 47 -7.01 22.21 -18.48
C SER A 47 -7.43 23.28 -19.47
N VAL A 48 -8.45 23.00 -20.29
CA VAL A 48 -8.97 23.94 -21.26
C VAL A 48 -9.61 25.17 -20.60
N SER A 49 -10.34 24.97 -19.48
CA SER A 49 -10.93 26.09 -18.72
C SER A 49 -9.86 27.02 -18.16
N ASN A 50 -8.77 26.46 -17.60
CA ASN A 50 -7.66 27.24 -17.06
C ASN A 50 -6.90 28.03 -18.16
N GLU A 51 -6.74 27.44 -19.34
CA GLU A 51 -6.08 28.08 -20.45
C GLU A 51 -6.89 29.27 -20.95
N LEU A 52 -8.22 29.10 -21.10
CA LEU A 52 -9.13 30.17 -21.48
C LEU A 52 -9.18 31.30 -20.42
N ALA A 53 -9.19 30.95 -19.13
CA ALA A 53 -9.14 31.94 -18.05
C ALA A 53 -7.88 32.81 -18.13
N LYS A 54 -6.73 32.24 -18.49
CA LYS A 54 -5.49 32.97 -18.74
C LYS A 54 -5.58 33.83 -20.01
N GLU A 55 -6.16 33.30 -21.08
CA GLU A 55 -6.32 34.03 -22.37
C GLU A 55 -7.17 35.27 -22.17
N PHE A 56 -8.25 35.22 -21.39
CA PHE A 56 -9.14 36.34 -21.10
C PHE A 56 -8.72 37.18 -19.88
N ASN A 57 -7.56 36.89 -19.29
CA ASN A 57 -7.05 37.55 -18.07
C ASN A 57 -8.07 37.63 -16.94
N ILE A 58 -8.91 36.58 -16.85
CA ILE A 58 -9.90 36.43 -15.77
C ILE A 58 -9.15 35.93 -14.55
N ALA A 59 -9.14 36.71 -13.47
CA ALA A 59 -8.66 36.21 -12.17
C ALA A 59 -9.48 34.96 -11.84
N PRO A 60 -8.84 33.89 -11.31
CA PRO A 60 -9.52 32.66 -10.98
C PRO A 60 -10.58 32.91 -9.90
N ALA A 61 -11.78 33.25 -10.34
CA ALA A 61 -12.96 33.32 -9.49
C ALA A 61 -13.46 31.89 -9.26
N ALA A 62 -13.99 31.63 -8.09
CA ALA A 62 -14.56 30.35 -7.66
C ALA A 62 -15.47 29.77 -8.77
N GLY A 63 -14.98 28.73 -9.48
CA GLY A 63 -15.70 28.07 -10.57
C GLY A 63 -14.84 27.61 -11.76
N PHE A 64 -13.64 28.07 -11.91
CA PHE A 64 -12.68 27.59 -12.90
C PHE A 64 -11.66 26.70 -12.21
N GLY A 65 -11.96 25.43 -12.05
CA GLY A 65 -11.03 24.32 -11.79
C GLY A 65 -9.66 24.61 -11.16
N GLY A 66 -9.63 25.51 -10.20
CA GLY A 66 -8.50 25.71 -9.29
C GLY A 66 -9.00 25.42 -7.89
N SER A 67 -8.17 24.88 -7.03
CA SER A 67 -8.41 24.94 -5.59
C SER A 67 -8.98 26.31 -5.25
N PRO A 68 -10.01 26.45 -4.43
CA PRO A 68 -10.59 27.74 -4.11
C PRO A 68 -9.48 28.67 -3.59
N ALA A 69 -9.06 29.59 -4.41
CA ALA A 69 -8.09 30.61 -4.03
C ALA A 69 -8.85 31.68 -3.26
N GLY A 70 -8.55 31.79 -1.97
CA GLY A 70 -8.79 32.99 -1.19
C GLY A 70 -10.24 33.38 -0.96
N GLY A 71 -10.94 32.66 -0.11
CA GLY A 71 -12.02 33.25 0.68
C GLY A 71 -11.38 34.25 1.63
N SER A 72 -11.64 35.54 1.39
CA SER A 72 -11.31 36.59 2.34
C SER A 72 -11.89 36.26 3.70
N GLY A 73 -11.06 36.03 4.73
CA GLY A 73 -11.34 36.31 6.13
C GLY A 73 -12.59 35.73 6.81
N GLY A 74 -13.18 34.64 6.32
CA GLY A 74 -14.13 33.84 7.09
C GLY A 74 -13.35 32.82 7.91
N ALA A 75 -13.60 32.71 9.20
CA ALA A 75 -13.03 31.68 10.04
C ALA A 75 -13.38 30.32 9.42
N THR A 76 -12.35 29.59 8.92
CA THR A 76 -12.53 28.22 8.49
C THR A 76 -12.92 27.37 9.69
N GLU A 77 -13.80 26.39 9.46
CA GLU A 77 -14.27 25.49 10.51
C GLU A 77 -13.08 24.79 11.15
N GLU A 78 -13.03 24.85 12.50
CA GLU A 78 -12.05 24.11 13.27
C GLU A 78 -12.47 22.64 13.33
N LYS A 79 -11.61 21.76 12.82
CA LYS A 79 -11.83 20.30 12.78
C LYS A 79 -10.76 19.58 13.57
N GLN A 80 -11.06 18.38 14.00
CA GLN A 80 -10.05 17.44 14.45
C GLN A 80 -9.36 16.79 13.24
N VAL A 81 -8.14 16.31 13.44
CA VAL A 81 -7.35 15.67 12.37
C VAL A 81 -8.08 14.47 11.75
N ALA A 82 -8.77 13.66 12.56
CA ALA A 82 -9.52 12.49 12.08
C ALA A 82 -10.73 12.86 11.20
N ASP A 83 -11.28 14.07 11.35
CA ASP A 83 -12.45 14.54 10.61
C ASP A 83 -12.08 15.28 9.32
N ALA A 84 -10.80 15.51 9.09
CA ALA A 84 -10.29 16.23 7.91
C ALA A 84 -10.39 15.37 6.64
N GLN A 85 -11.21 15.80 5.68
CA GLN A 85 -11.46 15.09 4.44
C GLN A 85 -10.78 15.77 3.25
N PRO A 86 -10.36 15.03 2.21
CA PRO A 86 -9.84 15.63 0.98
C PRO A 86 -10.81 16.63 0.36
N GLY A 87 -10.30 17.84 0.05
CA GLY A 87 -11.08 18.96 -0.46
C GLY A 87 -11.49 19.98 0.60
N ASP A 88 -11.35 19.68 1.87
CA ASP A 88 -11.67 20.60 2.96
C ASP A 88 -10.69 21.77 3.05
N TRP A 89 -11.27 22.93 3.41
CA TRP A 89 -10.53 24.08 3.94
C TRP A 89 -10.75 24.11 5.44
N VAL A 90 -9.68 23.93 6.21
CA VAL A 90 -9.79 23.68 7.63
C VAL A 90 -8.93 24.61 8.47
N THR A 91 -9.34 24.81 9.70
CA THR A 91 -8.47 25.21 10.80
C THR A 91 -8.16 23.94 11.60
N LEU A 92 -6.88 23.58 11.73
CA LEU A 92 -6.42 22.48 12.57
C LEU A 92 -5.53 23.01 13.69
N VAL A 93 -5.70 22.44 14.87
CA VAL A 93 -4.82 22.63 16.02
C VAL A 93 -4.12 21.33 16.30
N GLY A 94 -2.78 21.32 16.20
CA GLY A 94 -2.03 20.09 16.38
C GLY A 94 -0.57 20.33 16.76
N LYS A 95 0.04 19.26 17.26
CA LYS A 95 1.46 19.21 17.58
C LYS A 95 2.24 18.69 16.37
N VAL A 96 3.35 19.30 16.02
CA VAL A 96 4.30 18.74 15.06
C VAL A 96 5.05 17.60 15.75
N VAL A 97 4.72 16.37 15.43
CA VAL A 97 5.29 15.18 16.09
C VAL A 97 6.48 14.60 15.37
N SER A 98 6.64 14.90 14.09
CA SER A 98 7.86 14.60 13.35
C SER A 98 8.04 15.52 12.16
N LEU A 99 9.29 15.74 11.78
CA LEU A 99 9.72 16.44 10.56
C LEU A 99 10.48 15.47 9.67
N ALA A 100 10.25 15.55 8.37
CA ALA A 100 10.96 14.76 7.37
C ALA A 100 11.82 15.65 6.47
N ALA A 101 12.92 15.11 5.98
CA ALA A 101 13.72 15.80 4.98
C ALA A 101 12.89 16.08 3.72
N PRO A 102 12.89 17.32 3.17
CA PRO A 102 12.15 17.65 1.98
C PRO A 102 12.53 16.77 0.79
N ALA A 103 11.54 16.13 0.15
CA ALA A 103 11.76 15.25 -0.98
C ALA A 103 12.14 15.99 -2.28
N SER A 104 11.93 17.31 -2.34
CA SER A 104 12.30 18.15 -3.47
C SER A 104 12.50 19.63 -3.05
N PRO A 105 13.23 20.45 -3.83
CA PRO A 105 13.39 21.88 -3.57
C PRO A 105 12.08 22.68 -3.57
N ALA A 106 11.01 22.16 -4.14
CA ALA A 106 9.69 22.79 -4.15
C ALA A 106 8.98 22.69 -2.78
N ILE A 107 9.45 21.83 -1.90
CA ILE A 107 8.91 21.62 -0.55
C ILE A 107 9.86 22.33 0.45
N ALA A 108 9.32 23.28 1.21
CA ALA A 108 10.07 23.94 2.26
C ALA A 108 10.17 23.09 3.53
N GLN A 109 9.10 22.38 3.85
CA GLN A 109 8.99 21.52 5.03
C GLN A 109 7.93 20.45 4.84
N SER A 110 8.12 19.27 5.44
CA SER A 110 7.13 18.23 5.54
C SER A 110 7.25 17.50 6.86
N GLY A 111 6.15 16.89 7.30
CA GLY A 111 6.14 16.19 8.58
C GLY A 111 4.76 15.64 8.92
N ILE A 112 4.55 15.38 10.18
CA ILE A 112 3.27 14.91 10.74
C ILE A 112 2.78 15.92 11.79
N LEU A 113 1.55 16.39 11.60
CA LEU A 113 0.78 17.15 12.57
C LEU A 113 -0.20 16.20 13.24
N ALA A 114 -0.32 16.24 14.55
CA ALA A 114 -1.22 15.36 15.28
C ALA A 114 -1.98 16.11 16.37
N ASP A 115 -3.19 15.64 16.63
CA ASP A 115 -4.01 16.00 17.77
C ASP A 115 -4.48 14.73 18.52
N GLU A 116 -5.42 14.87 19.42
CA GLU A 116 -5.94 13.75 20.22
C GLU A 116 -6.71 12.72 19.38
N SER A 117 -7.20 13.11 18.21
CA SER A 117 -7.96 12.26 17.29
C SER A 117 -7.09 11.43 16.34
N GLY A 118 -5.86 11.88 16.05
CA GLY A 118 -4.97 11.19 15.12
C GLY A 118 -3.83 12.04 14.60
N GLY A 119 -3.22 11.57 13.50
CA GLY A 119 -2.14 12.27 12.80
C GLY A 119 -2.42 12.44 11.31
N ILE A 120 -1.98 13.56 10.75
CA ILE A 120 -2.05 13.86 9.33
C ILE A 120 -0.68 14.33 8.82
N ARG A 121 -0.29 13.88 7.64
CA ARG A 121 0.91 14.42 6.99
C ARG A 121 0.67 15.84 6.55
N PHE A 122 1.67 16.69 6.66
CA PHE A 122 1.62 18.04 6.11
C PHE A 122 2.78 18.32 5.16
N VAL A 123 2.53 19.22 4.20
CA VAL A 123 3.51 19.72 3.25
C VAL A 123 3.41 21.24 3.19
N VAL A 124 4.53 21.91 3.44
CA VAL A 124 4.69 23.36 3.27
C VAL A 124 5.41 23.60 1.95
N TRP A 125 4.76 24.24 1.01
CA TRP A 125 5.38 24.56 -0.28
C TRP A 125 6.36 25.73 -0.16
N ALA A 126 7.52 25.66 -0.80
CA ALA A 126 8.53 26.72 -0.76
C ALA A 126 8.00 28.09 -1.23
N LYS A 127 7.06 28.08 -2.17
CA LYS A 127 6.37 29.31 -2.69
C LYS A 127 5.43 29.96 -1.68
N SER A 128 5.06 29.28 -0.59
CA SER A 128 4.15 29.82 0.42
C SER A 128 4.80 30.91 1.28
N ASN A 129 6.13 30.91 1.39
CA ASN A 129 6.89 31.72 2.36
C ASN A 129 6.37 31.61 3.80
N ALA A 130 5.74 30.49 4.12
CA ALA A 130 5.20 30.26 5.45
C ALA A 130 6.33 30.09 6.49
N PRO A 131 6.09 30.51 7.75
CA PRO A 131 7.07 30.30 8.81
C PRO A 131 7.31 28.79 9.01
N LYS A 132 8.55 28.44 9.35
CA LYS A 132 8.90 27.04 9.67
C LYS A 132 8.30 26.66 11.01
N MET A 133 7.77 25.47 11.07
CA MET A 133 7.31 24.83 12.29
C MET A 133 8.43 23.99 12.90
N GLU A 134 8.45 23.88 14.21
CA GLU A 134 9.45 23.12 14.98
C GLU A 134 8.81 21.84 15.53
N GLU A 135 9.57 20.75 15.54
CA GLU A 135 9.12 19.50 16.15
C GLU A 135 8.92 19.66 17.65
N GLY A 136 7.85 19.05 18.16
CA GLY A 136 7.48 19.13 19.57
C GLY A 136 6.58 20.30 19.96
N LYS A 137 6.40 21.28 19.08
CA LYS A 137 5.55 22.46 19.34
C LYS A 137 4.15 22.31 18.78
N TRP A 138 3.21 23.04 19.38
CA TRP A 138 1.83 23.10 18.97
C TRP A 138 1.56 24.30 18.06
N TYR A 139 0.78 24.08 17.02
CA TYR A 139 0.43 25.08 16.03
C TYR A 139 -1.06 25.08 15.74
N ARG A 140 -1.59 26.28 15.49
CA ARG A 140 -2.88 26.49 14.87
C ARG A 140 -2.65 26.87 13.41
N LEU A 141 -3.15 26.05 12.50
CA LEU A 141 -3.08 26.28 11.06
C LEU A 141 -4.47 26.68 10.55
N GLU A 142 -4.64 27.96 10.20
CA GLU A 142 -5.91 28.50 9.71
C GLU A 142 -5.89 28.52 8.17
N SER A 143 -7.00 28.14 7.55
CA SER A 143 -7.16 28.08 6.08
C SER A 143 -6.13 27.13 5.40
N ALA A 144 -5.82 26.02 6.04
CA ALA A 144 -5.07 24.95 5.39
C ALA A 144 -6.01 24.10 4.50
N VAL A 145 -5.46 23.49 3.48
CA VAL A 145 -6.21 22.65 2.53
C VAL A 145 -5.86 21.19 2.76
N VAL A 146 -6.89 20.36 2.93
CA VAL A 146 -6.70 18.90 2.91
C VAL A 146 -6.77 18.42 1.47
N ASP A 147 -5.69 17.83 1.00
CA ASP A 147 -5.58 17.20 -0.32
C ASP A 147 -5.43 15.69 -0.17
N GLU A 148 -5.44 15.00 -1.27
CA GLU A 148 -5.21 13.56 -1.30
C GLU A 148 -3.89 13.24 -2.02
N TYR A 149 -3.09 12.38 -1.41
CA TYR A 149 -1.90 11.82 -2.04
C TYR A 149 -1.92 10.30 -1.91
N LYS A 150 -2.06 9.60 -3.02
CA LYS A 150 -2.17 8.13 -3.07
C LYS A 150 -3.30 7.57 -2.19
N GLY A 151 -4.47 8.20 -2.23
CA GLY A 151 -5.63 7.77 -1.43
C GLY A 151 -5.58 8.19 0.05
N VAL A 152 -4.55 8.96 0.47
CA VAL A 152 -4.37 9.36 1.86
C VAL A 152 -4.53 10.87 2.02
N PRO A 153 -5.32 11.35 3.00
CA PRO A 153 -5.41 12.77 3.31
C PRO A 153 -4.05 13.38 3.67
N ASN A 154 -3.77 14.55 3.13
CA ASN A 154 -2.52 15.27 3.33
C ASN A 154 -2.80 16.78 3.45
N LEU A 155 -2.27 17.41 4.50
CA LEU A 155 -2.49 18.82 4.76
C LEU A 155 -1.51 19.68 3.94
N LYS A 156 -2.03 20.55 3.08
CA LYS A 156 -1.25 21.52 2.30
C LYS A 156 -1.25 22.88 2.98
N VAL A 157 -0.05 23.36 3.25
CA VAL A 157 0.20 24.73 3.70
C VAL A 157 0.61 25.56 2.48
N HIS A 158 -0.18 26.58 2.16
CA HIS A 158 0.02 27.47 1.04
C HIS A 158 0.10 28.95 1.48
N SER A 159 0.26 29.87 0.57
CA SER A 159 0.43 31.31 0.88
C SER A 159 -0.74 31.96 1.62
N GLY A 160 -1.93 31.37 1.59
CA GLY A 160 -3.11 31.84 2.32
C GLY A 160 -3.30 31.15 3.68
N THR A 161 -2.45 30.19 4.04
CA THR A 161 -2.51 29.52 5.35
C THR A 161 -1.80 30.35 6.39
N THR A 162 -2.47 30.63 7.52
CA THR A 162 -1.86 31.28 8.67
C THR A 162 -1.40 30.23 9.67
N ILE A 163 -0.13 30.30 10.06
CA ILE A 163 0.47 29.43 11.08
C ILE A 163 0.73 30.26 12.33
N LYS A 164 0.16 29.83 13.46
CA LYS A 164 0.37 30.44 14.76
C LYS A 164 0.85 29.38 15.75
N GLU A 165 1.99 29.61 16.37
CA GLU A 165 2.44 28.80 17.51
C GLU A 165 1.51 29.05 18.70
N ILE A 166 1.13 27.98 19.40
CA ILE A 166 0.31 28.04 20.60
C ILE A 166 0.99 27.35 21.77
N GLU A 167 0.85 27.89 22.95
CA GLU A 167 1.36 27.26 24.17
C GLU A 167 0.33 26.20 24.62
N LYS A 168 0.65 24.94 24.41
CA LYS A 168 -0.09 23.78 24.95
C LYS A 168 0.93 22.78 25.47
N THR A 169 0.76 22.33 26.71
CA THR A 169 1.71 21.45 27.41
C THR A 169 1.20 20.01 27.54
N ASP A 170 -0.01 19.75 27.12
CA ASP A 170 -0.63 18.42 27.27
C ASP A 170 0.16 17.35 26.51
N PRO A 171 0.46 16.21 27.15
CA PRO A 171 1.09 15.09 26.48
C PRO A 171 0.12 14.53 25.45
N LEU A 172 0.61 14.36 24.22
CA LEU A 172 -0.15 13.76 23.15
C LEU A 172 0.28 12.28 23.01
N ILE A 173 -0.54 11.39 23.54
CA ILE A 173 -0.32 9.95 23.47
C ILE A 173 -1.52 9.33 22.74
N PRO A 174 -1.38 9.00 21.44
CA PRO A 174 -2.47 8.40 20.69
C PRO A 174 -2.70 6.94 21.14
N ALA A 175 -3.96 6.53 21.11
CA ALA A 175 -4.28 5.12 21.32
C ALA A 175 -3.74 4.26 20.17
N PRO A 176 -3.04 3.15 20.45
CA PRO A 176 -2.60 2.23 19.42
C PRO A 176 -3.79 1.56 18.73
N VAL A 177 -3.70 1.44 17.40
CA VAL A 177 -4.69 0.73 16.59
C VAL A 177 -4.25 -0.72 16.42
N PRO A 178 -5.16 -1.71 16.55
CA PRO A 178 -4.86 -3.11 16.24
C PRO A 178 -4.35 -3.26 14.79
N VAL A 179 -3.39 -4.14 14.56
CA VAL A 179 -2.77 -4.32 13.24
C VAL A 179 -3.79 -4.67 12.15
N LYS A 180 -4.83 -5.46 12.47
CA LYS A 180 -5.93 -5.79 11.53
C LYS A 180 -6.74 -4.58 11.08
N ASP A 181 -6.81 -3.53 11.90
CA ASP A 181 -7.62 -2.33 11.66
C ASP A 181 -6.79 -1.19 11.03
N LEU A 182 -5.50 -1.43 10.77
CA LEU A 182 -4.62 -0.47 10.11
C LEU A 182 -5.17 -0.06 8.75
N ARG A 183 -5.02 1.23 8.45
CA ARG A 183 -5.35 1.82 7.16
C ARG A 183 -4.20 2.68 6.69
N ALA A 184 -4.16 2.97 5.39
CA ALA A 184 -3.20 3.92 4.84
C ALA A 184 -3.37 5.31 5.51
N GLY A 185 -2.24 5.92 5.90
CA GLY A 185 -2.22 7.19 6.62
C GLY A 185 -1.20 7.21 7.75
N VAL A 186 -1.49 7.99 8.79
CA VAL A 186 -0.67 8.03 10.01
C VAL A 186 -1.34 7.18 11.08
N ALA A 187 -0.61 6.22 11.63
CA ALA A 187 -1.13 5.29 12.62
C ALA A 187 -0.15 5.10 13.77
N SER A 188 -0.68 4.72 14.92
CA SER A 188 0.11 4.28 16.07
C SER A 188 -0.23 2.83 16.38
N VAL A 189 0.78 2.01 16.63
CA VAL A 189 0.60 0.58 16.89
C VAL A 189 1.41 0.16 18.11
N ARG A 190 0.93 -0.88 18.78
CA ARG A 190 1.68 -1.62 19.78
C ARG A 190 1.93 -3.01 19.26
N ALA A 191 3.18 -3.34 18.96
CA ALA A 191 3.49 -4.56 18.25
C ALA A 191 4.85 -5.13 18.65
N LYS A 192 5.00 -6.46 18.48
CA LYS A 192 6.25 -7.20 18.65
C LYS A 192 6.97 -7.34 17.33
N VAL A 193 8.29 -7.20 17.32
CA VAL A 193 9.11 -7.53 16.15
C VAL A 193 9.20 -9.05 16.03
N ILE A 194 8.52 -9.60 15.03
CA ILE A 194 8.45 -11.06 14.79
C ILE A 194 9.66 -11.53 14.01
N GLN A 195 10.08 -10.75 13.02
CA GLN A 195 11.13 -11.14 12.10
C GLN A 195 11.86 -9.93 11.54
N GLU A 196 13.17 -10.03 11.37
CA GLU A 196 13.99 -9.13 10.56
C GLU A 196 14.29 -9.80 9.22
N TRP A 197 14.31 -9.01 8.15
CA TRP A 197 14.63 -9.47 6.79
C TRP A 197 15.94 -8.89 6.32
N ASP A 198 16.60 -9.61 5.40
CA ASP A 198 17.78 -9.09 4.71
C ASP A 198 17.44 -7.79 3.97
N VAL A 199 18.24 -6.77 4.22
CA VAL A 199 18.07 -5.45 3.62
C VAL A 199 18.63 -5.45 2.20
N THR A 200 17.77 -5.12 1.24
CA THR A 200 18.11 -5.16 -0.19
C THR A 200 18.47 -3.79 -0.79
N HIS A 201 18.35 -2.72 -0.01
CA HIS A 201 18.57 -1.36 -0.49
C HIS A 201 19.55 -0.63 0.44
N ASP A 202 20.60 -0.01 -0.12
CA ASP A 202 21.69 0.62 0.65
C ASP A 202 21.22 1.67 1.64
N ARG A 203 20.12 2.38 1.36
CA ARG A 203 19.54 3.40 2.26
C ARG A 203 18.60 2.82 3.32
N MET A 204 18.31 1.52 3.29
CA MET A 204 17.45 0.88 4.27
C MET A 204 18.27 0.41 5.47
N LEU A 205 17.85 0.76 6.69
CA LEU A 205 18.49 0.31 7.93
C LEU A 205 17.96 -1.06 8.37
N GLN A 206 16.65 -1.23 8.33
CA GLN A 206 15.96 -2.46 8.73
C GLN A 206 14.65 -2.62 7.99
N ALA A 207 14.29 -3.85 7.71
CA ALA A 207 12.96 -4.25 7.28
C ALA A 207 12.58 -5.56 7.96
N GLY A 208 11.30 -5.76 8.19
CA GLY A 208 10.84 -6.96 8.86
C GLY A 208 9.34 -7.02 9.03
N LEU A 209 8.90 -7.79 10.00
CA LEU A 209 7.51 -8.03 10.32
C LEU A 209 7.24 -7.65 11.78
N LEU A 210 6.25 -6.78 11.98
CA LEU A 210 5.63 -6.47 13.26
C LEU A 210 4.33 -7.25 13.39
N GLY A 211 3.93 -7.58 14.61
CA GLY A 211 2.64 -8.19 14.86
C GLY A 211 2.13 -7.95 16.26
N ASP A 212 0.80 -7.98 16.36
CA ASP A 212 0.04 -8.03 17.60
C ASP A 212 -0.89 -9.24 17.61
N GLU A 213 -1.81 -9.32 18.55
CA GLU A 213 -2.78 -10.41 18.67
C GLU A 213 -3.74 -10.50 17.46
N THR A 214 -3.85 -9.46 16.65
CA THR A 214 -4.85 -9.31 15.60
C THR A 214 -4.32 -9.53 14.21
N GLY A 215 -3.00 -9.34 13.99
CA GLY A 215 -2.41 -9.46 12.67
C GLY A 215 -0.92 -9.17 12.62
N THR A 216 -0.40 -9.13 11.41
CA THR A 216 1.01 -8.80 11.14
C THR A 216 1.10 -7.76 10.04
N VAL A 217 2.10 -6.90 10.11
CA VAL A 217 2.36 -5.85 9.12
C VAL A 217 3.86 -5.73 8.87
N LYS A 218 4.22 -5.50 7.61
CA LYS A 218 5.59 -5.18 7.22
C LYS A 218 6.01 -3.83 7.80
N PHE A 219 7.26 -3.72 8.28
CA PHE A 219 7.83 -2.43 8.63
C PHE A 219 9.16 -2.15 7.91
N ILE A 220 9.48 -0.87 7.79
CA ILE A 220 10.73 -0.37 7.20
C ILE A 220 11.26 0.77 8.05
N ILE A 221 12.59 0.76 8.28
CA ILE A 221 13.36 1.87 8.83
C ILE A 221 14.39 2.28 7.78
N TRP A 222 14.40 3.54 7.39
CA TRP A 222 15.44 4.09 6.51
C TRP A 222 16.66 4.54 7.33
N LYS A 223 17.83 4.52 6.72
CA LYS A 223 19.06 5.03 7.33
C LYS A 223 19.00 6.55 7.47
N GLU A 224 18.86 6.99 8.70
CA GLU A 224 18.95 8.39 9.10
C GLU A 224 19.81 8.51 10.36
N GLN A 225 20.34 9.70 10.63
CA GLN A 225 21.16 9.91 11.83
C GLN A 225 20.34 9.66 13.10
N GLY A 226 20.90 8.90 14.04
CA GLY A 226 20.25 8.60 15.32
C GLY A 226 19.17 7.51 15.26
N LYS A 227 18.97 6.84 14.11
CA LYS A 227 18.04 5.69 14.02
C LYS A 227 18.77 4.39 14.34
N GLU A 228 18.13 3.57 15.14
CA GLU A 228 18.61 2.26 15.58
C GLU A 228 17.68 1.15 15.08
N LYS A 229 18.20 -0.06 15.01
CA LYS A 229 17.41 -1.25 14.70
C LYS A 229 16.58 -1.65 15.90
N LEU A 230 15.39 -2.18 15.64
CA LEU A 230 14.55 -2.81 16.65
C LEU A 230 14.98 -4.26 16.86
N ALA A 231 14.99 -4.70 18.12
CA ALA A 231 15.36 -6.07 18.48
C ALA A 231 14.22 -7.04 18.16
N VAL A 232 14.54 -8.13 17.49
CA VAL A 232 13.59 -9.23 17.25
C VAL A 232 13.16 -9.84 18.58
N GLY A 233 11.87 -10.08 18.73
CA GLY A 233 11.27 -10.61 19.96
C GLY A 233 10.84 -9.54 20.97
N SER A 234 11.24 -8.28 20.81
CA SER A 234 10.85 -7.17 21.70
C SER A 234 9.55 -6.51 21.25
N VAL A 235 8.83 -5.98 22.24
CA VAL A 235 7.57 -5.23 22.05
C VAL A 235 7.87 -3.74 22.02
N TYR A 236 7.20 -3.04 21.10
CA TYR A 236 7.34 -1.60 20.94
C TYR A 236 5.99 -0.92 20.81
N SER A 237 5.83 0.22 21.46
CA SER A 237 4.83 1.22 21.12
C SER A 237 5.42 2.16 20.08
N ILE A 238 4.80 2.20 18.90
CA ILE A 238 5.26 2.96 17.74
C ILE A 238 4.18 3.98 17.42
N PHE A 239 4.48 5.25 17.67
CA PHE A 239 3.53 6.36 17.52
C PHE A 239 3.79 7.12 16.23
N TYR A 240 2.71 7.47 15.52
CA TYR A 240 2.74 8.29 14.31
C TYR A 240 3.58 7.67 13.18
N ALA A 241 3.55 6.36 13.04
CA ALA A 241 4.11 5.68 11.89
C ALA A 241 3.32 6.01 10.63
N GLN A 242 3.99 6.03 9.49
CA GLN A 242 3.34 6.22 8.21
C GLN A 242 2.96 4.84 7.62
N ALA A 243 1.66 4.58 7.48
CA ALA A 243 1.15 3.41 6.80
C ALA A 243 0.93 3.73 5.32
N ASP A 244 1.68 3.06 4.45
CA ASP A 244 1.54 3.15 2.99
C ASP A 244 0.94 1.84 2.47
N GLU A 245 0.00 1.97 1.52
CA GLU A 245 -0.60 0.82 0.85
C GLU A 245 -0.07 0.71 -0.59
N PHE A 246 0.37 -0.48 -0.96
CA PHE A 246 0.80 -0.81 -2.31
C PHE A 246 0.32 -2.21 -2.70
N ASN A 247 -0.44 -2.32 -3.79
CA ASN A 247 -1.03 -3.59 -4.25
C ASN A 247 -1.81 -4.31 -3.12
N GLU A 248 -2.71 -3.59 -2.48
CA GLU A 248 -3.55 -4.09 -1.35
C GLU A 248 -2.74 -4.57 -0.14
N ARG A 249 -1.49 -4.12 -0.01
CA ARG A 249 -0.61 -4.46 1.11
C ARG A 249 -0.18 -3.23 1.86
N LEU A 250 -0.43 -3.23 3.16
CA LEU A 250 0.05 -2.20 4.05
C LEU A 250 1.50 -2.45 4.46
N SER A 251 2.25 -1.37 4.58
CA SER A 251 3.58 -1.36 5.18
C SER A 251 3.75 -0.12 6.04
N LEU A 252 4.37 -0.26 7.20
CA LEU A 252 4.68 0.84 8.10
C LEU A 252 6.08 1.36 7.84
N ASN A 253 6.20 2.61 7.45
CA ASN A 253 7.45 3.34 7.54
C ASN A 253 7.53 3.99 8.93
N ILE A 254 8.41 3.46 9.76
CA ILE A 254 8.56 3.89 11.15
C ILE A 254 9.78 4.79 11.37
N THR A 255 10.43 5.24 10.30
CA THR A 255 11.64 6.10 10.38
C THR A 255 11.39 7.39 11.15
N GLY A 256 10.28 8.08 10.86
CA GLY A 256 9.87 9.31 11.54
C GLY A 256 8.99 9.10 12.78
N ALA A 257 8.71 7.85 13.15
CA ALA A 257 7.87 7.53 14.29
C ALA A 257 8.60 7.73 15.63
N THR A 258 7.84 8.02 16.68
CA THR A 258 8.31 7.91 18.06
C THR A 258 8.19 6.46 18.49
N ILE A 259 9.30 5.85 18.88
CA ILE A 259 9.39 4.44 19.20
C ILE A 259 9.79 4.28 20.67
N MET A 260 8.99 3.53 21.43
CA MET A 260 9.26 3.21 22.83
C MET A 260 9.25 1.69 22.98
N GLN A 261 10.36 1.14 23.46
CA GLN A 261 10.41 -0.28 23.83
C GLN A 261 9.62 -0.49 25.12
N GLU A 262 8.83 -1.55 25.16
CA GLU A 262 8.06 -1.94 26.34
C GLU A 262 8.65 -3.16 27.00
N GLU A 263 8.46 -3.24 28.31
CA GLU A 263 8.78 -4.45 29.08
C GLU A 263 7.64 -5.48 28.92
N GLY A 264 7.99 -6.75 28.86
CA GLY A 264 7.04 -7.84 28.74
C GLY A 264 6.90 -8.39 27.33
N ASP A 265 5.93 -9.27 27.14
CA ASP A 265 5.62 -9.91 25.87
C ASP A 265 4.14 -9.73 25.53
N ILE A 266 3.82 -9.78 24.24
CA ILE A 266 2.43 -9.81 23.75
C ILE A 266 2.25 -11.07 22.89
N ALA A 267 1.06 -11.65 22.97
CA ALA A 267 0.67 -12.64 22.00
C ALA A 267 0.69 -11.97 20.62
N THR A 268 1.33 -12.60 19.69
CA THR A 268 1.23 -12.16 18.31
C THR A 268 0.23 -13.07 17.61
N ALA A 269 -0.59 -12.52 16.74
CA ALA A 269 -1.14 -13.32 15.68
C ALA A 269 0.09 -13.90 14.96
N SER A 270 0.70 -14.90 15.57
CA SER A 270 1.44 -15.85 14.78
C SER A 270 0.45 -16.19 13.70
N GLY A 271 0.82 -16.07 12.43
CA GLY A 271 0.06 -16.73 11.40
C GLY A 271 -0.15 -18.14 11.92
N GLY A 272 -1.28 -18.35 12.60
CA GLY A 272 -1.57 -19.60 13.28
C GLY A 272 -1.48 -20.65 12.20
N ASP A 273 -1.12 -21.85 12.52
CA ASP A 273 -1.24 -22.93 11.54
C ASP A 273 -2.67 -22.89 11.03
N ALA A 274 -2.87 -22.15 9.93
CA ALA A 274 -4.14 -22.02 9.29
C ALA A 274 -4.39 -23.34 8.56
N GLU A 275 -5.49 -23.99 8.86
CA GLU A 275 -5.95 -25.13 8.10
C GLU A 275 -7.00 -24.63 7.10
N VAL A 276 -6.73 -24.82 5.83
CA VAL A 276 -7.63 -24.45 4.74
C VAL A 276 -7.92 -25.68 3.90
N ARG A 277 -9.21 -25.94 3.67
CA ARG A 277 -9.70 -27.05 2.85
C ARG A 277 -10.46 -26.50 1.66
N GLY A 278 -10.10 -26.93 0.46
CA GLY A 278 -10.75 -26.42 -0.74
C GLY A 278 -10.19 -27.02 -2.03
N ALA A 279 -10.65 -26.50 -3.15
CA ALA A 279 -10.19 -26.90 -4.48
C ALA A 279 -8.98 -26.05 -4.90
N LEU A 280 -7.95 -26.68 -5.44
CA LEU A 280 -6.83 -25.96 -6.06
C LEU A 280 -7.24 -25.48 -7.46
N VAL A 281 -7.74 -24.24 -7.54
CA VAL A 281 -8.39 -23.69 -8.75
C VAL A 281 -7.42 -23.08 -9.74
N HIS A 282 -6.22 -22.71 -9.30
CA HIS A 282 -5.21 -22.14 -10.19
C HIS A 282 -3.80 -22.48 -9.72
N ILE A 283 -2.90 -22.71 -10.68
CA ILE A 283 -1.46 -22.84 -10.46
C ILE A 283 -0.74 -21.77 -11.26
N ALA A 284 0.01 -20.93 -10.57
CA ALA A 284 0.67 -19.79 -11.17
C ALA A 284 1.91 -20.17 -11.99
N PRO A 285 2.23 -19.42 -13.05
CA PRO A 285 3.51 -19.48 -13.71
C PRO A 285 4.68 -19.36 -12.73
N GLY A 286 5.76 -20.12 -12.97
CA GLY A 286 6.89 -20.22 -12.05
C GLY A 286 6.68 -21.22 -10.90
N SER A 287 5.68 -22.11 -11.05
CA SER A 287 5.59 -23.39 -10.36
C SER A 287 6.37 -24.47 -11.14
N GLY A 288 6.61 -25.61 -10.51
CA GLY A 288 7.46 -26.68 -11.07
C GLY A 288 8.91 -26.53 -10.65
N ILE A 289 9.85 -26.83 -11.53
CA ILE A 289 11.28 -26.63 -11.28
C ILE A 289 11.61 -25.15 -11.29
N ILE A 290 12.31 -24.70 -10.26
CA ILE A 290 12.83 -23.34 -10.15
C ILE A 290 14.34 -23.36 -9.92
N LYS A 291 14.99 -22.27 -10.25
CA LYS A 291 16.39 -22.01 -9.93
C LYS A 291 16.47 -21.14 -8.68
N ARG A 292 17.30 -21.53 -7.71
CA ARG A 292 17.59 -20.74 -6.51
C ARG A 292 19.01 -20.21 -6.54
N CYS A 293 19.21 -19.07 -5.90
CA CYS A 293 20.51 -18.49 -5.67
C CYS A 293 21.41 -19.48 -4.92
N PRO A 294 22.64 -19.75 -5.40
CA PRO A 294 23.55 -20.72 -4.79
C PRO A 294 24.25 -20.17 -3.54
N VAL A 295 24.14 -18.87 -3.28
CA VAL A 295 24.76 -18.23 -2.10
C VAL A 295 24.12 -18.76 -0.84
N GLU A 296 24.95 -19.22 0.08
CA GLU A 296 24.53 -19.80 1.34
C GLU A 296 23.60 -18.84 2.09
N GLY A 297 22.48 -19.35 2.60
CA GLY A 297 21.45 -18.58 3.30
C GLY A 297 20.50 -17.77 2.43
N CYS A 298 20.77 -17.60 1.12
CA CYS A 298 19.95 -16.73 0.28
C CYS A 298 18.58 -17.30 -0.10
N ASN A 299 18.46 -18.56 -0.47
CA ASN A 299 17.23 -19.27 -0.85
C ASN A 299 16.28 -18.55 -1.86
N ARG A 300 16.66 -17.44 -2.47
CA ARG A 300 15.82 -16.67 -3.40
C ARG A 300 15.72 -17.37 -4.76
N ALA A 301 14.52 -17.37 -5.32
CA ALA A 301 14.32 -17.82 -6.68
C ALA A 301 14.96 -16.83 -7.66
N LEU A 302 15.74 -17.37 -8.59
CA LEU A 302 16.37 -16.59 -9.66
C LEU A 302 15.38 -16.30 -10.80
N SER A 303 15.62 -15.19 -11.51
CA SER A 303 14.95 -14.92 -12.77
C SER A 303 15.41 -15.88 -13.88
N ARG A 304 14.78 -15.78 -15.07
CA ARG A 304 15.22 -16.55 -16.26
C ARG A 304 16.69 -16.32 -16.62
N GLN A 305 17.22 -15.13 -16.32
CA GLN A 305 18.61 -14.73 -16.59
C GLN A 305 19.55 -15.02 -15.41
N ASN A 306 19.17 -15.91 -14.49
CA ASN A 306 19.89 -16.23 -13.26
C ASN A 306 20.17 -15.00 -12.37
N TYR A 307 19.32 -13.98 -12.42
CA TYR A 307 19.46 -12.79 -11.59
C TYR A 307 18.82 -12.99 -10.23
N CYS A 308 19.61 -12.74 -9.17
CA CYS A 308 19.17 -12.66 -7.80
C CYS A 308 19.02 -11.18 -7.41
N PRO A 309 17.92 -10.74 -6.79
CA PRO A 309 17.77 -9.34 -6.38
C PRO A 309 18.81 -8.85 -5.34
N ILE A 310 19.49 -9.77 -4.64
CA ILE A 310 20.53 -9.43 -3.66
C ILE A 310 21.93 -9.62 -4.24
N HIS A 311 22.15 -10.73 -4.95
CA HIS A 311 23.49 -11.16 -5.37
C HIS A 311 23.71 -10.98 -6.88
N GLU A 312 22.84 -10.24 -7.55
CA GLU A 312 22.90 -9.93 -8.97
C GLU A 312 22.92 -11.20 -9.88
N ILE A 313 23.62 -11.16 -11.01
CA ILE A 313 23.71 -12.29 -11.95
C ILE A 313 24.57 -13.37 -11.33
N GLN A 314 24.00 -14.58 -11.21
CA GLN A 314 24.69 -15.72 -10.63
C GLN A 314 25.22 -16.65 -11.72
N PRO A 315 26.51 -17.06 -11.65
CA PRO A 315 27.09 -18.00 -12.61
C PRO A 315 26.54 -19.43 -12.47
N GLY A 316 26.01 -19.76 -11.30
CA GLY A 316 25.41 -21.05 -10.96
C GLY A 316 24.06 -20.91 -10.28
N PHE A 317 23.40 -22.03 -10.07
CA PHE A 317 22.12 -22.11 -9.37
C PHE A 317 21.88 -23.49 -8.77
N VAL A 318 20.95 -23.56 -7.82
CA VAL A 318 20.45 -24.80 -7.25
C VAL A 318 19.02 -25.02 -7.73
N TYR A 319 18.72 -26.20 -8.25
CA TYR A 319 17.34 -26.56 -8.59
C TYR A 319 16.53 -26.85 -7.35
N ASP A 320 15.25 -26.44 -7.40
CA ASP A 320 14.27 -26.69 -6.36
C ASP A 320 12.87 -26.86 -6.96
N LEU A 321 11.93 -27.40 -6.19
CA LEU A 321 10.53 -27.54 -6.56
C LEU A 321 9.65 -26.62 -5.72
N ARG A 322 8.65 -26.04 -6.35
CA ARG A 322 7.58 -25.32 -5.65
C ARG A 322 6.28 -25.31 -6.44
N ILE A 323 5.16 -25.12 -5.75
CA ILE A 323 3.88 -24.76 -6.37
C ILE A 323 3.41 -23.45 -5.75
N LYS A 324 3.03 -22.51 -6.61
CA LYS A 324 2.27 -21.31 -6.25
C LYS A 324 0.88 -21.47 -6.82
N GLY A 325 -0.16 -21.21 -6.04
CA GLY A 325 -1.51 -21.42 -6.52
C GLY A 325 -2.54 -20.68 -5.69
N TRP A 326 -3.80 -20.87 -6.09
CA TRP A 326 -4.97 -20.38 -5.37
C TRP A 326 -5.84 -21.56 -5.02
N LEU A 327 -6.18 -21.63 -3.73
CA LEU A 327 -7.08 -22.61 -3.17
C LEU A 327 -8.41 -21.91 -2.86
N ASP A 328 -9.50 -22.41 -3.37
CA ASP A 328 -10.86 -21.91 -3.16
C ASP A 328 -11.58 -22.78 -2.12
N ASP A 329 -11.93 -22.19 -0.99
CA ASP A 329 -12.64 -22.89 0.11
C ASP A 329 -14.17 -22.77 0.01
N GLY A 330 -14.67 -22.10 -1.04
CA GLY A 330 -16.08 -21.82 -1.26
C GLY A 330 -16.58 -20.51 -0.64
N GLU A 331 -15.76 -19.83 0.14
CA GLU A 331 -16.04 -18.50 0.70
C GLU A 331 -15.07 -17.44 0.14
N LYS A 332 -13.80 -17.80 0.05
CA LYS A 332 -12.73 -16.96 -0.50
C LYS A 332 -11.62 -17.80 -1.15
N THR A 333 -10.76 -17.12 -1.88
CA THR A 333 -9.56 -17.73 -2.44
C THR A 333 -8.33 -17.41 -1.60
N HIS A 334 -7.53 -18.44 -1.30
CA HIS A 334 -6.29 -18.35 -0.54
C HIS A 334 -5.10 -18.48 -1.48
N ASN A 335 -4.17 -17.55 -1.42
CA ASN A 335 -2.91 -17.66 -2.13
C ASN A 335 -2.01 -18.64 -1.36
N ILE A 336 -1.60 -19.72 -1.99
CA ILE A 336 -0.78 -20.76 -1.34
C ILE A 336 0.60 -20.89 -1.98
N LEU A 337 1.57 -21.24 -1.15
CA LEU A 337 2.94 -21.58 -1.57
C LEU A 337 3.35 -22.91 -0.93
N LEU A 338 3.54 -23.92 -1.77
CA LEU A 338 4.05 -25.23 -1.37
C LEU A 338 5.54 -25.29 -1.66
N LYS A 339 6.32 -25.68 -0.66
CA LYS A 339 7.76 -25.95 -0.77
C LYS A 339 7.99 -27.36 -1.30
N ARG A 340 9.26 -27.69 -1.61
CA ARG A 340 9.67 -28.98 -2.20
C ARG A 340 9.01 -30.18 -1.52
N ASP A 341 9.21 -30.33 -0.22
CA ASP A 341 8.76 -31.52 0.53
C ASP A 341 7.26 -31.74 0.40
N VAL A 342 6.49 -30.66 0.44
CA VAL A 342 5.03 -30.67 0.28
C VAL A 342 4.63 -30.98 -1.17
N VAL A 343 5.38 -30.43 -2.14
CA VAL A 343 5.14 -30.71 -3.57
C VAL A 343 5.44 -32.17 -3.89
N GLU A 344 6.54 -32.72 -3.41
CA GLU A 344 6.90 -34.12 -3.60
C GLU A 344 5.86 -35.06 -2.99
N ALA A 345 5.41 -34.77 -1.76
CA ALA A 345 4.37 -35.54 -1.09
C ALA A 345 3.01 -35.50 -1.86
N LEU A 346 2.61 -34.30 -2.30
CA LEU A 346 1.33 -34.08 -2.98
C LEU A 346 1.29 -34.65 -4.39
N THR A 347 2.38 -34.50 -5.15
CA THR A 347 2.44 -34.87 -6.58
C THR A 347 3.02 -36.26 -6.81
N GLY A 348 3.71 -36.83 -5.83
CA GLY A 348 4.48 -38.07 -5.98
C GLY A 348 5.68 -37.92 -6.95
N MET A 349 6.13 -36.68 -7.20
CA MET A 349 7.27 -36.38 -8.10
C MET A 349 8.37 -35.70 -7.29
N ASN A 350 9.51 -36.35 -7.15
CA ASN A 350 10.68 -35.77 -6.50
C ASN A 350 11.51 -34.91 -7.46
N LEU A 351 12.46 -34.15 -6.91
CA LEU A 351 13.27 -33.24 -7.71
C LEU A 351 14.09 -33.93 -8.81
N ASP A 352 14.63 -35.13 -8.57
CA ASP A 352 15.46 -35.82 -9.55
C ASP A 352 14.61 -36.38 -10.71
N GLN A 353 13.44 -36.91 -10.42
CA GLN A 353 12.45 -37.29 -11.45
C GLN A 353 12.01 -36.06 -12.27
N ALA A 354 11.80 -34.94 -11.63
CA ALA A 354 11.44 -33.70 -12.32
C ALA A 354 12.56 -33.22 -13.26
N LYS A 355 13.83 -33.34 -12.85
CA LYS A 355 14.98 -33.02 -13.72
C LYS A 355 15.06 -33.98 -14.91
N GLU A 356 14.90 -35.27 -14.67
CA GLU A 356 14.92 -36.30 -15.73
C GLU A 356 13.81 -36.02 -16.76
N ILE A 357 12.59 -35.67 -16.31
CA ILE A 357 11.50 -35.27 -17.22
C ILE A 357 11.90 -34.04 -18.03
N ALA A 358 12.46 -33.03 -17.40
CA ALA A 358 12.88 -31.80 -18.07
C ALA A 358 14.00 -32.01 -19.08
N GLU A 359 14.93 -32.93 -18.83
CA GLU A 359 16.04 -33.23 -19.71
C GLU A 359 15.61 -34.07 -20.92
N ASN A 360 14.66 -34.99 -20.72
CA ASN A 360 14.20 -35.93 -21.76
C ASN A 360 13.01 -35.43 -22.59
N ASN A 361 12.47 -34.24 -22.29
CA ASN A 361 11.31 -33.69 -22.98
C ASN A 361 11.65 -32.37 -23.71
N PRO A 362 11.22 -32.19 -24.99
CA PRO A 362 11.44 -30.94 -25.72
C PRO A 362 10.91 -29.68 -25.07
N LEU A 363 9.87 -29.78 -24.21
CA LEU A 363 9.33 -28.66 -23.44
C LEU A 363 10.17 -28.32 -22.19
N GLY A 364 11.14 -29.14 -21.83
CA GLY A 364 12.03 -28.88 -20.71
C GLY A 364 11.27 -28.75 -19.38
N MET A 365 11.59 -27.71 -18.63
CA MET A 365 10.94 -27.43 -17.33
C MET A 365 9.43 -27.16 -17.44
N ASP A 366 8.94 -26.73 -18.60
CA ASP A 366 7.51 -26.49 -18.81
C ASP A 366 6.71 -27.81 -18.81
N GLU A 367 7.32 -28.92 -19.24
CA GLU A 367 6.68 -30.25 -19.12
C GLU A 367 6.44 -30.63 -17.66
N VAL A 368 7.41 -30.38 -16.80
CA VAL A 368 7.26 -30.64 -15.35
C VAL A 368 6.12 -29.83 -14.76
N PHE A 369 6.01 -28.57 -15.15
CA PHE A 369 4.90 -27.72 -14.74
C PHE A 369 3.54 -28.28 -15.20
N LEU A 370 3.44 -28.72 -16.46
CA LEU A 370 2.21 -29.30 -17.03
C LEU A 370 1.80 -30.58 -16.30
N GLN A 371 2.74 -31.47 -16.05
CA GLN A 371 2.45 -32.72 -15.34
C GLN A 371 2.05 -32.47 -13.88
N MET A 372 2.72 -31.56 -13.19
CA MET A 372 2.32 -31.17 -11.83
C MET A 372 0.92 -30.55 -11.82
N ARG A 373 0.63 -29.67 -12.77
CA ARG A 373 -0.68 -29.05 -12.93
C ARG A 373 -1.78 -30.08 -13.14
N GLU A 374 -1.58 -31.03 -14.01
CA GLU A 374 -2.55 -32.11 -14.31
C GLU A 374 -2.87 -32.97 -13.06
N LYS A 375 -1.85 -33.23 -12.23
CA LYS A 375 -2.02 -34.01 -11.00
C LYS A 375 -2.86 -33.32 -9.93
N VAL A 376 -2.76 -32.01 -9.80
CA VAL A 376 -3.29 -31.30 -8.62
C VAL A 376 -4.34 -30.24 -8.93
N LEU A 377 -4.44 -29.72 -10.17
CA LEU A 377 -5.46 -28.73 -10.54
C LEU A 377 -6.87 -29.34 -10.47
N GLY A 378 -7.79 -28.61 -9.84
CA GLY A 378 -9.16 -29.05 -9.63
C GLY A 378 -9.31 -30.11 -8.53
N ARG A 379 -8.25 -30.50 -7.85
CA ARG A 379 -8.32 -31.43 -6.72
C ARG A 379 -8.64 -30.69 -5.43
N TYR A 380 -9.45 -31.36 -4.60
CA TYR A 380 -9.70 -30.92 -3.23
C TYR A 380 -8.54 -31.33 -2.34
N VAL A 381 -8.01 -30.37 -1.60
CA VAL A 381 -6.87 -30.55 -0.70
C VAL A 381 -7.15 -29.97 0.68
N ALA A 382 -6.55 -30.54 1.70
CA ALA A 382 -6.43 -29.97 3.02
C ALA A 382 -4.99 -29.48 3.20
N CYS A 383 -4.82 -28.20 3.35
CA CYS A 383 -3.53 -27.56 3.55
C CYS A 383 -3.44 -26.99 4.96
N SER A 384 -2.36 -27.28 5.68
CA SER A 384 -2.02 -26.55 6.91
C SER A 384 -0.71 -25.82 6.72
N GLY A 385 -0.60 -24.67 7.36
CA GLY A 385 0.60 -23.84 7.23
C GLY A 385 0.45 -22.50 7.91
N ARG A 386 1.47 -21.67 7.75
CA ARG A 386 1.50 -20.32 8.34
C ARG A 386 1.03 -19.29 7.32
N GLU A 387 0.05 -18.50 7.69
CA GLU A 387 -0.34 -17.34 6.87
C GLU A 387 0.63 -16.17 7.10
N ILE A 388 1.26 -15.69 6.02
CA ILE A 388 2.15 -14.53 6.00
C ILE A 388 1.71 -13.63 4.86
N GLU A 389 1.36 -12.37 5.15
CA GLU A 389 0.99 -11.37 4.15
C GLU A 389 -0.08 -11.89 3.15
N ASN A 390 -1.18 -12.43 3.64
CA ASN A 390 -2.26 -12.96 2.79
C ASN A 390 -1.83 -14.14 1.88
N ARG A 391 -0.76 -14.86 2.28
CA ARG A 391 -0.29 -16.08 1.62
C ARG A 391 -0.10 -17.18 2.63
N LEU A 392 -0.68 -18.32 2.41
CA LEU A 392 -0.47 -19.52 3.20
C LEU A 392 0.84 -20.20 2.74
N LEU A 393 1.87 -20.13 3.58
CA LEU A 393 3.06 -20.98 3.44
C LEU A 393 2.70 -22.37 3.96
N VAL A 394 2.46 -23.27 3.03
CA VAL A 394 1.96 -24.60 3.34
C VAL A 394 3.07 -25.46 3.91
N ASN A 395 2.82 -26.03 5.08
CA ASN A 395 3.70 -27.01 5.76
C ASN A 395 3.26 -28.44 5.42
N THR A 396 1.94 -28.68 5.33
CA THR A 396 1.37 -29.97 4.90
C THR A 396 0.24 -29.72 3.93
N CYS A 397 0.11 -30.60 2.93
CA CYS A 397 -0.98 -30.57 1.96
C CYS A 397 -1.31 -31.99 1.52
N GLU A 398 -2.56 -32.39 1.71
CA GLU A 398 -3.02 -33.74 1.43
C GLU A 398 -4.23 -33.70 0.50
N LEU A 399 -4.30 -34.67 -0.42
CA LEU A 399 -5.49 -34.86 -1.24
C LEU A 399 -6.63 -35.37 -0.34
N MET A 400 -7.74 -34.65 -0.35
CA MET A 400 -8.92 -35.09 0.38
C MET A 400 -9.53 -36.33 -0.28
N LYS A 401 -9.74 -37.35 0.53
CA LYS A 401 -10.51 -38.53 0.12
C LYS A 401 -12.00 -38.21 0.22
N PHE A 402 -12.74 -38.72 -0.72
CA PHE A 402 -14.19 -38.59 -0.67
C PHE A 402 -14.77 -39.36 0.53
N GLU A 403 -15.41 -38.61 1.41
CA GLU A 403 -16.17 -39.14 2.54
C GLU A 403 -17.62 -38.67 2.39
N SER A 404 -18.58 -39.60 2.45
CA SER A 404 -20.01 -39.29 2.25
C SER A 404 -20.54 -38.25 3.26
N GLY A 405 -20.00 -38.22 4.47
CA GLY A 405 -20.34 -37.23 5.50
C GLY A 405 -19.84 -35.80 5.18
N GLU A 406 -18.66 -35.65 4.58
CA GLU A 406 -18.15 -34.38 4.15
C GLU A 406 -18.91 -33.83 2.94
N HIS A 407 -19.26 -34.70 2.00
CA HIS A 407 -20.11 -34.33 0.87
C HIS A 407 -21.47 -33.78 1.31
N ALA A 408 -22.12 -34.43 2.31
CA ALA A 408 -23.36 -33.92 2.87
C ALA A 408 -23.19 -32.53 3.55
N LYS A 409 -22.07 -32.28 4.23
CA LYS A 409 -21.76 -30.97 4.81
C LYS A 409 -21.55 -29.91 3.73
N LEU A 410 -20.84 -30.25 2.64
CA LEU A 410 -20.62 -29.34 1.50
C LEU A 410 -21.91 -29.01 0.79
N LEU A 411 -22.79 -30.03 0.57
CA LEU A 411 -24.11 -29.81 0.01
C LEU A 411 -24.99 -28.93 0.90
N ASN A 412 -24.96 -29.13 2.22
CA ASN A 412 -25.71 -28.28 3.15
C ASN A 412 -25.15 -26.83 3.16
N ARG A 413 -23.85 -26.62 3.03
CA ARG A 413 -23.27 -25.28 2.86
C ARG A 413 -23.65 -24.63 1.54
N ALA A 414 -23.69 -25.39 0.44
CA ALA A 414 -24.07 -24.91 -0.89
C ALA A 414 -25.58 -24.70 -1.05
N GLY A 415 -26.39 -25.47 -0.33
CA GLY A 415 -27.85 -25.40 -0.38
C GLY A 415 -28.55 -24.70 0.79
N GLY A 416 -27.77 -24.24 1.77
CA GLY A 416 -28.28 -23.82 3.07
C GLY A 416 -28.66 -22.35 3.19
N THR A 417 -29.26 -21.76 2.16
CA THR A 417 -30.06 -20.54 2.31
C THR A 417 -31.48 -20.82 1.81
N SER A 418 -32.26 -21.45 2.64
CA SER A 418 -33.71 -21.39 2.56
C SER A 418 -34.27 -20.80 3.84
#